data_4763cf95fdf3c3f3bdc84753329d727a
#
_entry.id   4763cf95fdf3c3f3bdc84753329d727a
#
_cell.length_a   1.000
_cell.length_b   1.000
_cell.length_c   1.000
_cell.angle_alpha   90.00
_cell.angle_beta   90.00
_cell.angle_gamma   90.00
#
_symmetry.space_group_name_H-M   'P 1'
#
loop_
_entity.id
_entity.type
_entity.pdbx_description
1 polymer ?
#
loop_
_entity_poly.entity_id
_entity_poly.type
_entity_poly.pdbx_seq_one_letter_code
_entity_poly.pdbx_strand_id
1 'polypeptide(L)'
;MGKNLYISALLDVYGAFLNEKSKALTEYYYNDDLSLSEIAENEGITRQGVRDQIKRAETQLLNLEEKCGYCRKFLKLKELTASYSGEMTENLDRIFEIINSL
;
A
#
# COMPACT_ATOMS: atom_id res chain seq x y z
N MET A 1 -11.99 -7.81 -11.63
CA MET A 1 -11.06 -8.23 -11.48
C MET A 1 -10.32 -8.56 -10.30
N GLY A 2 -9.96 -9.27 -9.88
CA GLY A 2 -9.46 -10.01 -8.78
C GLY A 2 -8.29 -9.49 -7.96
N LYS A 3 -7.80 -8.31 -8.22
CA LYS A 3 -6.69 -7.80 -7.43
C LYS A 3 -7.15 -7.28 -6.08
N ASN A 4 -6.40 -7.63 -5.04
CA ASN A 4 -6.77 -7.26 -3.67
C ASN A 4 -6.41 -5.81 -3.36
N LEU A 5 -7.42 -4.97 -3.23
CA LEU A 5 -7.23 -3.55 -2.94
C LEU A 5 -6.58 -3.31 -1.58
N TYR A 6 -6.66 -4.26 -0.67
CA TYR A 6 -5.99 -4.17 0.61
C TYR A 6 -4.47 -4.11 0.46
N ILE A 7 -3.92 -4.86 -0.48
CA ILE A 7 -2.47 -4.82 -0.76
C ILE A 7 -2.06 -3.43 -1.26
N SER A 8 -2.91 -2.78 -2.06
CA SER A 8 -2.64 -1.40 -2.51
C SER A 8 -2.56 -0.45 -1.31
N ALA A 9 -3.47 -0.60 -0.35
CA ALA A 9 -3.44 0.20 0.88
C ALA A 9 -2.17 -0.06 1.69
N LEU A 10 -1.76 -1.32 1.80
CA LEU A 10 -0.53 -1.68 2.51
C LEU A 10 0.70 -1.08 1.82
N LEU A 11 0.71 -1.04 0.49
CA LEU A 11 1.78 -0.40 -0.27
C LEU A 11 1.89 1.08 0.06
N ASP A 12 0.77 1.77 0.17
CA ASP A 12 0.76 3.19 0.50
C ASP A 12 1.41 3.44 1.86
N VAL A 13 1.16 2.56 2.83
CA VAL A 13 1.67 2.73 4.19
C VAL A 13 3.09 2.21 4.34
N TYR A 14 3.39 1.04 3.79
CA TYR A 14 4.65 0.34 4.04
C TYR A 14 5.58 0.24 2.84
N GLY A 15 5.22 0.80 1.70
CA GLY A 15 6.01 0.65 0.48
C GLY A 15 7.48 1.06 0.64
N ALA A 16 7.75 2.05 1.49
CA ALA A 16 9.11 2.52 1.73
C ALA A 16 10.03 1.45 2.35
N PHE A 17 9.44 0.41 2.95
CA PHE A 17 10.21 -0.68 3.55
C PHE A 17 10.55 -1.80 2.57
N LEU A 18 9.97 -1.76 1.37
CA LEU A 18 10.29 -2.73 0.32
C LEU A 18 11.53 -2.24 -0.44
N ASN A 19 12.29 -3.18 -1.03
CA ASN A 19 13.33 -2.74 -1.94
C ASN A 19 12.69 -2.12 -3.18
N GLU A 20 13.42 -1.25 -3.86
CA GLU A 20 12.88 -0.47 -4.98
C GLU A 20 12.29 -1.33 -6.09
N LYS A 21 12.94 -2.44 -6.42
CA LYS A 21 12.47 -3.30 -7.49
C LYS A 21 11.16 -3.99 -7.12
N SER A 22 11.08 -4.57 -5.94
CA SER A 22 9.85 -5.22 -5.47
C SER A 22 8.71 -4.23 -5.35
N LYS A 23 9.01 -3.04 -4.86
CA LYS A 23 8.02 -1.96 -4.76
C LYS A 23 7.47 -1.60 -6.13
N ALA A 24 8.36 -1.38 -7.10
CA ALA A 24 7.96 -1.00 -8.45
C ALA A 24 7.08 -2.07 -9.11
N LEU A 25 7.48 -3.34 -9.03
CA LEU A 25 6.70 -4.43 -9.63
C LEU A 25 5.33 -4.55 -8.99
N THR A 26 5.26 -4.40 -7.67
CA THR A 26 4.00 -4.49 -6.95
C THR A 26 3.09 -3.31 -7.27
N GLU A 27 3.65 -2.11 -7.41
CA GLU A 27 2.90 -0.94 -7.82
C GLU A 27 2.35 -1.07 -9.25
N TYR A 28 3.15 -1.59 -10.18
CA TYR A 28 2.68 -1.83 -11.55
C TYR A 28 1.47 -2.76 -11.55
N TYR A 29 1.51 -3.80 -10.73
CA TYR A 29 0.44 -4.77 -10.68
C TYR A 29 -0.82 -4.23 -10.01
N TYR A 30 -0.67 -3.61 -8.85
CA TYR A 30 -1.83 -3.18 -8.03
C TYR A 30 -2.33 -1.78 -8.36
N ASN A 31 -1.43 -0.84 -8.66
CA ASN A 31 -1.82 0.55 -8.90
C ASN A 31 -2.01 0.88 -10.37
N ASP A 32 -1.16 0.32 -11.22
CA ASP A 32 -1.20 0.61 -12.67
C ASP A 32 -2.00 -0.44 -13.45
N ASP A 33 -2.49 -1.44 -12.76
CA ASP A 33 -3.34 -2.50 -13.32
C ASP A 33 -2.69 -3.28 -14.49
N LEU A 34 -1.38 -3.42 -14.45
CA LEU A 34 -0.66 -4.22 -15.45
C LEU A 34 -0.75 -5.70 -15.13
N SER A 35 -0.81 -6.53 -16.17
CA SER A 35 -0.77 -7.97 -16.00
C SER A 35 0.67 -8.44 -15.68
N LEU A 36 0.80 -9.63 -15.13
CA LEU A 36 2.12 -10.21 -14.88
C LEU A 36 2.93 -10.32 -16.16
N SER A 37 2.28 -10.67 -17.27
CA SER A 37 2.94 -10.78 -18.56
C SER A 37 3.43 -9.43 -19.07
N GLU A 38 2.64 -8.38 -18.93
CA GLU A 38 3.04 -7.04 -19.32
C GLU A 38 4.23 -6.55 -18.50
N ILE A 39 4.21 -6.80 -17.19
CA ILE A 39 5.31 -6.42 -16.31
C ILE A 39 6.59 -7.18 -16.71
N ALA A 40 6.46 -8.50 -16.93
CA ALA A 40 7.58 -9.34 -17.32
C ALA A 40 8.22 -8.84 -18.60
N GLU A 41 7.41 -8.51 -19.59
CA GLU A 41 7.90 -8.00 -20.87
C GLU A 41 8.62 -6.67 -20.70
N ASN A 42 8.02 -5.75 -19.95
CA ASN A 42 8.61 -4.43 -19.73
C ASN A 42 9.92 -4.48 -18.94
N GLU A 43 10.03 -5.40 -17.98
CA GLU A 43 11.19 -5.50 -17.11
C GLU A 43 12.25 -6.49 -17.60
N GLY A 44 11.98 -7.22 -18.67
CA GLY A 44 12.93 -8.18 -19.23
C GLY A 44 13.18 -9.38 -18.32
N ILE A 45 12.19 -9.80 -17.56
CA ILE A 45 12.29 -10.96 -16.69
C ILE A 45 11.11 -11.90 -16.98
N THR A 46 11.11 -13.08 -16.38
CA THR A 46 10.04 -14.04 -16.61
C THR A 46 8.78 -13.67 -15.86
N ARG A 47 7.63 -14.11 -16.37
CA ARG A 47 6.34 -13.94 -15.69
C ARG A 47 6.38 -14.56 -14.29
N GLN A 48 7.00 -15.74 -14.16
CA GLN A 48 7.14 -16.40 -12.87
C GLN A 48 8.00 -15.58 -11.92
N GLY A 49 9.07 -14.96 -12.43
CA GLY A 49 9.93 -14.09 -11.63
C GLY A 49 9.17 -12.87 -11.09
N VAL A 50 8.32 -12.26 -11.92
CA VAL A 50 7.47 -11.16 -11.49
C VAL A 50 6.53 -11.62 -10.37
N ARG A 51 5.85 -12.74 -10.60
CA ARG A 51 4.91 -13.30 -9.63
C ARG A 51 5.58 -13.58 -8.29
N ASP A 52 6.76 -14.17 -8.32
CA ASP A 52 7.49 -14.52 -7.09
C ASP A 52 7.87 -13.27 -6.31
N GLN A 53 8.34 -12.23 -6.98
CA GLN A 53 8.71 -10.99 -6.33
C GLN A 53 7.50 -10.28 -5.73
N ILE A 54 6.38 -10.25 -6.46
CA ILE A 54 5.15 -9.64 -5.94
C ILE A 54 4.65 -10.42 -4.73
N LYS A 55 4.69 -11.75 -4.76
CA LYS A 55 4.27 -12.56 -3.62
C LYS A 55 5.13 -12.32 -2.39
N ARG A 56 6.43 -12.17 -2.56
CA ARG A 56 7.33 -11.83 -1.44
C ARG A 56 6.99 -10.45 -0.87
N ALA A 57 6.72 -9.49 -1.74
CA ALA A 57 6.33 -8.16 -1.31
C ALA A 57 5.02 -8.21 -0.52
N GLU A 58 4.03 -8.94 -1.01
CA GLU A 58 2.76 -9.12 -0.32
C GLU A 58 2.96 -9.69 1.08
N THR A 59 3.77 -10.76 1.18
CA THR A 59 4.07 -11.38 2.47
C THR A 59 4.74 -10.40 3.41
N GLN A 60 5.69 -9.64 2.91
CA GLN A 60 6.40 -8.64 3.71
C GLN A 60 5.45 -7.54 4.20
N LEU A 61 4.58 -7.05 3.33
CA LEU A 61 3.59 -6.04 3.69
C LEU A 61 2.63 -6.55 4.76
N LEU A 62 2.13 -7.78 4.61
CA LEU A 62 1.23 -8.39 5.58
C LEU A 62 1.90 -8.59 6.93
N ASN A 63 3.17 -8.98 6.93
CA ASN A 63 3.94 -9.14 8.17
C ASN A 63 4.15 -7.79 8.88
N LEU A 64 4.42 -6.74 8.13
CA LEU A 64 4.57 -5.40 8.68
C LEU A 64 3.26 -4.93 9.31
N GLU A 65 2.15 -5.16 8.64
CA GLU A 65 0.84 -4.78 9.17
C GLU A 65 0.52 -5.56 10.44
N GLU A 66 0.82 -6.84 10.48
CA GLU A 66 0.61 -7.66 11.66
C GLU A 66 1.36 -7.11 12.88
N LYS A 67 2.59 -6.65 12.64
CA LYS A 67 3.44 -6.11 13.71
C LYS A 67 3.11 -4.69 14.11
N CYS A 68 2.81 -3.84 13.14
CA CYS A 68 2.66 -2.40 13.36
C CYS A 68 1.20 -1.93 13.42
N GLY A 69 0.35 -2.49 12.56
CA GLY A 69 -1.06 -2.09 12.51
C GLY A 69 -1.31 -0.70 11.97
N TYR A 70 -0.33 -0.08 11.28
CA TYR A 70 -0.47 1.30 10.81
C TYR A 70 -1.50 1.45 9.69
N CYS A 71 -1.59 0.47 8.79
CA CYS A 71 -2.59 0.54 7.71
C CYS A 71 -4.00 0.58 8.28
N ARG A 72 -4.28 -0.31 9.22
CA ARG A 72 -5.58 -0.36 9.91
C ARG A 72 -5.90 0.97 10.59
N LYS A 73 -4.90 1.56 11.25
CA LYS A 73 -5.05 2.84 11.92
C LYS A 73 -5.27 3.98 10.94
N PHE A 74 -4.56 3.99 9.81
CA PHE A 74 -4.76 5.00 8.77
C PHE A 74 -6.12 4.89 8.10
N LEU A 75 -6.61 3.66 7.87
CA LEU A 75 -7.95 3.48 7.32
C LEU A 75 -9.02 3.99 8.27
N LYS A 76 -8.85 3.73 9.57
CA LYS A 76 -9.74 4.27 10.59
C LYS A 76 -9.68 5.78 10.64
N LEU A 77 -8.50 6.35 10.50
CA LEU A 77 -8.30 7.79 10.48
C LEU A 77 -9.03 8.43 9.29
N LYS A 78 -8.94 7.83 8.11
CA LYS A 78 -9.67 8.30 6.93
C LYS A 78 -11.18 8.29 7.17
N GLU A 79 -11.68 7.23 7.78
CA GLU A 79 -13.10 7.11 8.11
C GLU A 79 -13.54 8.21 9.06
N LEU A 80 -12.75 8.47 10.10
CA LEU A 80 -13.05 9.51 11.07
C LEU A 80 -12.98 10.90 10.45
N THR A 81 -11.98 11.18 9.63
CA THR A 81 -11.82 12.51 9.03
C THR A 81 -12.83 12.79 7.91
N ALA A 82 -13.34 11.76 7.26
CA ALA A 82 -14.35 11.91 6.21
C ALA A 82 -15.64 12.54 6.75
N SER A 83 -15.90 12.43 8.06
CA SER A 83 -17.10 12.98 8.68
C SER A 83 -16.94 14.42 9.11
N TYR A 84 -15.75 15.01 9.03
CA TYR A 84 -15.52 16.39 9.43
C TYR A 84 -15.82 17.34 8.29
N SER A 85 -16.58 18.39 8.60
CA SER A 85 -16.93 19.44 7.64
C SER A 85 -16.25 20.77 7.97
N GLY A 86 -15.30 20.78 8.88
CA GLY A 86 -14.57 21.97 9.26
C GLY A 86 -13.57 22.45 8.22
N GLU A 87 -12.88 23.53 8.51
CA GLU A 87 -11.84 24.03 7.64
C GLU A 87 -10.67 23.06 7.57
N MET A 88 -9.93 23.11 6.46
CA MET A 88 -8.80 22.21 6.25
C MET A 88 -7.77 22.29 7.38
N THR A 89 -7.52 23.48 7.90
CA THR A 89 -6.55 23.68 8.99
C THR A 89 -6.96 22.91 10.24
N GLU A 90 -8.24 22.99 10.61
CA GLU A 90 -8.76 22.24 11.76
C GLU A 90 -8.66 20.75 11.53
N ASN A 91 -8.97 20.29 10.31
CA ASN A 91 -8.88 18.88 9.96
C ASN A 91 -7.44 18.37 10.05
N LEU A 92 -6.49 19.18 9.60
CA LEU A 92 -5.07 18.81 9.69
C LEU A 92 -4.62 18.70 11.13
N ASP A 93 -5.01 19.65 12.00
CA ASP A 93 -4.66 19.61 13.42
C ASP A 93 -5.20 18.35 14.08
N ARG A 94 -6.44 17.98 13.78
CA ARG A 94 -7.04 16.77 14.33
C ARG A 94 -6.36 15.52 13.81
N ILE A 95 -5.99 15.53 12.54
CA ILE A 95 -5.25 14.39 11.94
C ILE A 95 -3.92 14.20 12.67
N PHE A 96 -3.18 15.27 12.90
CA PHE A 96 -1.91 15.20 13.63
C PHE A 96 -2.11 14.73 15.06
N GLU A 97 -3.15 15.18 15.76
CA GLU A 97 -3.46 14.70 17.10
C GLU A 97 -3.69 13.20 17.12
N ILE A 98 -4.49 12.70 16.17
CA ILE A 98 -4.80 11.27 16.10
C ILE A 98 -3.56 10.47 15.80
N ILE A 99 -2.75 10.93 14.84
CA ILE A 99 -1.50 10.26 14.48
C ILE A 99 -0.57 10.20 15.69
N ASN A 100 -0.44 11.28 16.42
CA ASN A 100 0.44 11.33 17.59
C ASN A 100 -0.03 10.45 18.75
N SER A 101 -1.32 10.11 18.78
CA SER A 101 -1.88 9.24 19.81
C SER A 101 -1.86 7.76 19.45
N LEU A 102 -1.43 7.43 18.24
CA LEU A 102 -1.37 6.03 17.80
C LEU A 102 -0.18 5.24 18.45
#